data_1686462d485d7228dc492cb4e56f6f60
#
_entry.id   1686462d485d7228dc492cb4e56f6f60
#
_cell.length_a   1.000
_cell.length_b   1.000
_cell.length_c   1.000
_cell.angle_alpha   90.00
_cell.angle_beta   90.00
_cell.angle_gamma   90.00
#
_symmetry.space_group_name_H-M   'P 1'
#
loop_
_entity.id
_entity.type
_entity.pdbx_description
1 polymer ?
#
loop_
_entity_poly.entity_id
_entity_poly.type
_entity_poly.pdbx_seq_one_letter_code
_entity_poly.pdbx_strand_id
1 'polypeptide(L)'
;MGEYRVASMKFSGDFVDSLKIESDDALIFKFYPTERAAVLGFKLGEIDELTNITDLSEFETWPNINITPELHQDQFVAVFYNTKDQNLSSKTFRQALTYAIEKPDDKSRALGPLNPNSWTYNNQVKPYDYNLQKAKDLLEESKLTEVEIELTTTFSQLPFAEKIKESWQKLGIKTTVRVISALPEDFQAFLASQEIPADPDQYTLWHSTQNGNITGYNDPRIDQLLESARKTLDLEERKEKYFDFQRFLVEDVPAAFLFHPTVYTISR
;
A
#
# COMPACT_ATOMS: atom_id res chain seq x y z
N MET A 1 30.47 7.74 10.40
CA MET A 1 30.41 6.33 9.98
C MET A 1 29.55 5.61 11.01
N GLY A 2 28.65 4.69 10.61
CA GLY A 2 27.80 3.97 11.57
C GLY A 2 28.64 3.04 12.47
N GLU A 3 28.08 2.66 13.60
CA GLU A 3 28.72 1.77 14.60
C GLU A 3 28.95 0.34 14.07
N TYR A 4 28.27 -0.04 12.98
CA TYR A 4 28.30 -1.39 12.42
C TYR A 4 29.20 -1.49 11.18
N ARG A 5 29.92 -2.61 11.05
CA ARG A 5 30.68 -2.98 9.85
C ARG A 5 30.29 -4.38 9.37
N VAL A 6 30.31 -4.58 8.06
CA VAL A 6 30.13 -5.91 7.47
C VAL A 6 31.38 -6.74 7.75
N ALA A 7 31.24 -7.82 8.50
CA ALA A 7 32.31 -8.76 8.81
C ALA A 7 32.43 -9.88 7.78
N SER A 8 31.28 -10.43 7.33
CA SER A 8 31.25 -11.44 6.28
C SER A 8 29.90 -11.49 5.59
N MET A 9 29.89 -12.02 4.35
CA MET A 9 28.70 -12.25 3.56
C MET A 9 28.84 -13.63 2.91
N LYS A 10 27.80 -14.46 2.99
CA LYS A 10 27.74 -15.76 2.33
C LYS A 10 26.68 -15.72 1.23
N PHE A 11 26.93 -16.47 0.17
CA PHE A 11 26.04 -16.56 -0.98
C PHE A 11 25.58 -18.01 -1.20
N SER A 12 24.36 -18.17 -1.70
CA SER A 12 23.83 -19.40 -2.24
C SER A 12 23.42 -19.14 -3.69
N GLY A 13 24.28 -19.50 -4.65
CA GLY A 13 24.16 -19.04 -6.02
C GLY A 13 24.30 -17.52 -6.12
N ASP A 14 23.33 -16.84 -6.73
CA ASP A 14 23.30 -15.39 -6.92
C ASP A 14 22.60 -14.63 -5.75
N PHE A 15 22.15 -15.36 -4.73
CA PHE A 15 21.44 -14.77 -3.59
C PHE A 15 22.34 -14.70 -2.35
N VAL A 16 22.16 -13.63 -1.57
CA VAL A 16 22.78 -13.54 -0.24
C VAL A 16 22.04 -14.50 0.70
N ASP A 17 22.80 -15.49 1.25
CA ASP A 17 22.29 -16.42 2.25
C ASP A 17 22.33 -15.82 3.65
N SER A 18 23.46 -15.22 4.00
CA SER A 18 23.64 -14.57 5.30
C SER A 18 24.64 -13.43 5.26
N LEU A 19 24.39 -12.44 6.13
CA LEU A 19 25.22 -11.26 6.35
C LEU A 19 25.57 -11.19 7.84
N LYS A 20 26.85 -11.17 8.17
CA LYS A 20 27.34 -10.90 9.51
C LYS A 20 27.80 -9.45 9.60
N ILE A 21 27.23 -8.71 10.54
CA ILE A 21 27.67 -7.38 10.91
C ILE A 21 28.22 -7.41 12.34
N GLU A 22 29.21 -6.59 12.61
CA GLU A 22 29.86 -6.49 13.91
C GLU A 22 29.85 -5.04 14.40
N SER A 23 29.47 -4.91 15.68
CA SER A 23 29.73 -3.78 16.55
C SER A 23 30.24 -4.35 17.88
N ASP A 24 29.78 -3.87 19.03
CA ASP A 24 30.07 -4.50 20.34
C ASP A 24 29.46 -5.91 20.41
N ASP A 25 28.31 -6.13 19.75
CA ASP A 25 27.66 -7.42 19.57
C ASP A 25 27.66 -7.83 18.08
N ALA A 26 27.78 -9.14 17.80
CA ALA A 26 27.69 -9.67 16.45
C ALA A 26 26.24 -10.02 16.11
N LEU A 27 25.72 -9.45 15.02
CA LEU A 27 24.43 -9.78 14.46
C LEU A 27 24.60 -10.59 13.16
N ILE A 28 23.83 -11.65 13.01
CA ILE A 28 23.80 -12.48 11.79
C ILE A 28 22.40 -12.39 11.19
N PHE A 29 22.30 -11.71 10.07
CA PHE A 29 21.08 -11.72 9.27
C PHE A 29 21.12 -12.93 8.35
N LYS A 30 20.05 -13.73 8.38
CA LYS A 30 19.84 -14.88 7.51
C LYS A 30 18.66 -14.59 6.59
N PHE A 31 18.85 -14.72 5.29
CA PHE A 31 17.83 -14.41 4.29
C PHE A 31 17.19 -15.69 3.80
N TYR A 32 15.87 -15.69 3.71
CA TYR A 32 15.08 -16.82 3.26
C TYR A 32 14.28 -16.43 2.01
N PRO A 33 14.08 -17.37 1.07
CA PRO A 33 13.38 -17.07 -0.19
C PRO A 33 11.88 -16.78 0.00
N THR A 34 11.29 -17.18 1.12
CA THR A 34 9.88 -16.97 1.45
C THR A 34 9.69 -16.80 2.95
N GLU A 35 8.63 -16.13 3.36
CA GLU A 35 8.22 -15.98 4.77
C GLU A 35 8.06 -17.35 5.43
N ARG A 36 7.43 -18.32 4.74
CA ARG A 36 7.26 -19.69 5.24
C ARG A 36 8.59 -20.38 5.50
N ALA A 37 9.60 -20.19 4.67
CA ALA A 37 10.92 -20.74 4.90
C ALA A 37 11.61 -20.10 6.12
N ALA A 38 11.45 -18.80 6.32
CA ALA A 38 11.95 -18.09 7.50
C ALA A 38 11.27 -18.59 8.78
N VAL A 39 9.95 -18.76 8.75
CA VAL A 39 9.16 -19.32 9.86
C VAL A 39 9.66 -20.74 10.22
N LEU A 40 9.94 -21.58 9.22
CA LEU A 40 10.49 -22.90 9.45
C LEU A 40 11.88 -22.82 10.10
N GLY A 41 12.75 -21.94 9.61
CA GLY A 41 14.09 -21.69 10.20
C GLY A 41 14.02 -21.27 11.67
N PHE A 42 13.06 -20.39 12.00
CA PHE A 42 12.78 -20.01 13.38
C PHE A 42 12.28 -21.21 14.21
N LYS A 43 11.36 -22.01 13.70
CA LYS A 43 10.86 -23.22 14.36
C LYS A 43 11.97 -24.21 14.67
N LEU A 44 12.92 -24.37 13.76
CA LEU A 44 14.08 -25.27 13.91
C LEU A 44 15.18 -24.70 14.82
N GLY A 45 15.08 -23.45 15.26
CA GLY A 45 16.12 -22.80 16.07
C GLY A 45 17.34 -22.35 15.28
N GLU A 46 17.21 -22.17 13.98
CA GLU A 46 18.29 -21.65 13.13
C GLU A 46 18.48 -20.13 13.29
N ILE A 47 17.44 -19.43 13.74
CA ILE A 47 17.39 -18.00 14.04
C ILE A 47 16.58 -17.78 15.31
N ASP A 48 16.89 -16.69 16.03
CA ASP A 48 16.28 -16.34 17.33
C ASP A 48 15.20 -15.28 17.17
N GLU A 49 15.20 -14.57 16.04
CA GLU A 49 14.27 -13.50 15.72
C GLU A 49 13.83 -13.56 14.26
N LEU A 50 12.55 -13.31 14.04
CA LEU A 50 11.93 -13.10 12.72
C LEU A 50 11.48 -11.65 12.62
N THR A 51 11.78 -10.98 11.52
CA THR A 51 11.31 -9.62 11.23
C THR A 51 10.45 -9.58 9.99
N ASN A 52 9.59 -8.57 9.87
CA ASN A 52 8.71 -8.33 8.72
C ASN A 52 7.71 -9.49 8.45
N ILE A 53 7.22 -10.14 9.50
CA ILE A 53 6.21 -11.20 9.38
C ILE A 53 4.84 -10.57 9.20
N THR A 54 4.08 -11.07 8.23
CA THR A 54 2.73 -10.56 7.92
C THR A 54 1.63 -11.50 8.39
N ASP A 55 1.90 -12.80 8.51
CA ASP A 55 0.95 -13.83 8.93
C ASP A 55 1.35 -14.41 10.29
N LEU A 56 0.50 -14.17 11.30
CA LEU A 56 0.69 -14.67 12.66
C LEU A 56 0.05 -16.05 12.90
N SER A 57 -0.67 -16.63 11.94
CA SER A 57 -1.47 -17.84 12.12
C SER A 57 -0.69 -19.02 12.72
N GLU A 58 0.59 -19.13 12.37
CA GLU A 58 1.48 -20.20 12.88
C GLU A 58 2.03 -19.94 14.30
N PHE A 59 1.79 -18.74 14.85
CA PHE A 59 2.32 -18.30 16.15
C PHE A 59 1.26 -18.11 17.23
N GLU A 60 -0.04 -18.13 16.89
CA GLU A 60 -1.15 -17.88 17.82
C GLU A 60 -1.13 -18.77 19.06
N THR A 61 -0.65 -20.00 18.93
CA THR A 61 -0.62 -20.99 20.03
C THR A 61 0.78 -21.29 20.52
N TRP A 62 1.81 -20.62 20.02
CA TRP A 62 3.18 -20.93 20.38
C TRP A 62 3.56 -20.27 21.72
N PRO A 63 3.94 -21.05 22.75
CA PRO A 63 4.31 -20.48 24.03
C PRO A 63 5.73 -19.88 24.01
N ASN A 64 5.98 -18.95 24.92
CA ASN A 64 7.31 -18.37 25.18
C ASN A 64 7.95 -17.64 23.97
N ILE A 65 7.14 -16.94 23.21
CA ILE A 65 7.62 -16.00 22.18
C ILE A 65 7.07 -14.59 22.49
N ASN A 66 7.83 -13.58 22.07
CA ASN A 66 7.39 -12.21 22.08
C ASN A 66 6.99 -11.82 20.65
N ILE A 67 5.84 -11.17 20.51
CA ILE A 67 5.34 -10.65 19.23
C ILE A 67 5.24 -9.15 19.36
N THR A 68 6.04 -8.42 18.60
CA THR A 68 6.06 -6.96 18.58
C THR A 68 5.52 -6.45 17.25
N PRO A 69 4.36 -5.77 17.24
CA PRO A 69 3.83 -5.15 16.02
C PRO A 69 4.59 -3.88 15.66
N GLU A 70 4.84 -3.67 14.38
CA GLU A 70 5.39 -2.46 13.81
C GLU A 70 4.50 -1.95 12.66
N LEU A 71 4.03 -0.71 12.78
CA LEU A 71 3.21 -0.08 11.76
C LEU A 71 4.10 0.61 10.73
N HIS A 72 4.09 0.14 9.49
CA HIS A 72 4.88 0.69 8.38
C HIS A 72 4.16 1.85 7.72
N GLN A 73 4.30 3.05 8.26
CA GLN A 73 3.72 4.28 7.71
C GLN A 73 4.47 4.81 6.48
N ASP A 74 5.60 4.21 6.12
CA ASP A 74 6.33 4.39 4.88
C ASP A 74 5.79 3.56 3.71
N GLN A 75 4.70 2.84 3.93
CA GLN A 75 3.95 2.10 2.93
C GLN A 75 2.45 2.32 3.10
N PHE A 76 1.69 2.18 2.03
CA PHE A 76 0.23 2.06 2.11
C PHE A 76 -0.27 0.94 1.21
N VAL A 77 -1.39 0.34 1.60
CA VAL A 77 -2.16 -0.57 0.76
C VAL A 77 -3.32 0.22 0.17
N ALA A 78 -3.52 0.10 -1.14
CA ALA A 78 -4.59 0.77 -1.86
C ALA A 78 -5.16 -0.09 -2.99
N VAL A 79 -6.38 0.21 -3.39
CA VAL A 79 -6.93 -0.24 -4.67
C VAL A 79 -6.66 0.85 -5.70
N PHE A 80 -5.77 0.58 -6.65
CA PHE A 80 -5.48 1.44 -7.78
C PHE A 80 -6.51 1.17 -8.88
N TYR A 81 -7.18 2.20 -9.36
CA TYR A 81 -8.17 2.12 -10.42
C TYR A 81 -7.56 2.51 -11.76
N ASN A 82 -7.71 1.67 -12.78
CA ASN A 82 -7.34 2.05 -14.15
C ASN A 82 -8.34 3.10 -14.66
N THR A 83 -7.96 4.37 -14.62
CA THR A 83 -8.84 5.47 -15.03
C THR A 83 -9.11 5.53 -16.54
N LYS A 84 -8.43 4.68 -17.32
CA LYS A 84 -8.68 4.51 -18.77
C LYS A 84 -9.69 3.40 -19.07
N ASP A 85 -10.04 2.58 -18.08
CA ASP A 85 -11.09 1.57 -18.22
C ASP A 85 -12.46 2.25 -18.42
N GLN A 86 -13.32 1.63 -19.23
CA GLN A 86 -14.61 2.20 -19.61
C GLN A 86 -15.49 2.57 -18.39
N ASN A 87 -15.54 1.72 -17.38
CA ASN A 87 -16.36 1.93 -16.19
C ASN A 87 -15.61 2.81 -15.17
N LEU A 88 -14.32 2.52 -14.96
CA LEU A 88 -13.49 3.18 -13.97
C LEU A 88 -12.98 4.57 -14.40
N SER A 89 -13.26 5.01 -15.63
CA SER A 89 -13.10 6.42 -16.04
C SER A 89 -14.05 7.35 -15.29
N SER A 90 -15.21 6.86 -14.84
CA SER A 90 -16.18 7.62 -14.04
C SER A 90 -15.66 7.85 -12.63
N LYS A 91 -15.39 9.11 -12.27
CA LYS A 91 -15.03 9.52 -10.90
C LYS A 91 -16.10 9.10 -9.88
N THR A 92 -17.37 9.36 -10.19
CA THR A 92 -18.50 9.00 -9.32
C THR A 92 -18.55 7.52 -9.02
N PHE A 93 -18.26 6.68 -10.02
CA PHE A 93 -18.21 5.24 -9.83
C PHE A 93 -17.02 4.80 -8.95
N ARG A 94 -15.82 5.36 -9.17
CA ARG A 94 -14.67 5.09 -8.29
C ARG A 94 -14.94 5.53 -6.84
N GLN A 95 -15.64 6.65 -6.65
CA GLN A 95 -16.07 7.09 -5.31
C GLN A 95 -17.05 6.10 -4.68
N ALA A 96 -18.02 5.56 -5.45
CA ALA A 96 -18.96 4.54 -4.99
C ALA A 96 -18.21 3.29 -4.49
N LEU A 97 -17.29 2.76 -5.30
CA LEU A 97 -16.44 1.62 -4.94
C LEU A 97 -15.64 1.89 -3.66
N THR A 98 -15.10 3.09 -3.53
CA THR A 98 -14.25 3.48 -2.38
C THR A 98 -15.04 3.61 -1.08
N TYR A 99 -16.27 4.16 -1.11
CA TYR A 99 -17.15 4.23 0.05
C TYR A 99 -17.68 2.86 0.51
N ALA A 100 -17.72 1.88 -0.39
CA ALA A 100 -18.17 0.53 -0.06
C ALA A 100 -17.12 -0.31 0.67
N ILE A 101 -15.85 0.08 0.67
CA ILE A 101 -14.77 -0.67 1.32
C ILE A 101 -14.69 -0.29 2.80
N GLU A 102 -14.76 -1.28 3.68
CA GLU A 102 -14.46 -1.12 5.10
C GLU A 102 -12.95 -0.89 5.29
N LYS A 103 -12.61 0.08 6.13
CA LYS A 103 -11.23 0.49 6.39
C LYS A 103 -11.01 0.61 7.90
N PRO A 104 -9.77 0.44 8.40
CA PRO A 104 -9.51 0.66 9.82
C PRO A 104 -9.84 2.10 10.23
N ASP A 105 -10.22 2.29 11.48
CA ASP A 105 -10.52 3.58 12.12
C ASP A 105 -9.45 4.02 13.11
N ASP A 106 -8.30 3.36 13.09
CA ASP A 106 -7.16 3.61 13.96
C ASP A 106 -5.97 4.26 13.21
N LYS A 107 -4.82 4.30 13.87
CA LYS A 107 -3.57 4.87 13.33
C LYS A 107 -3.04 4.16 12.07
N SER A 108 -3.55 2.97 11.75
CA SER A 108 -3.19 2.28 10.50
C SER A 108 -3.93 2.81 9.28
N ARG A 109 -4.93 3.67 9.45
CA ARG A 109 -5.73 4.24 8.37
C ARG A 109 -4.89 5.11 7.43
N ALA A 110 -4.80 4.76 6.15
CA ALA A 110 -4.20 5.59 5.12
C ALA A 110 -5.24 6.53 4.51
N LEU A 111 -5.00 7.83 4.55
CA LEU A 111 -5.90 8.85 3.96
C LEU A 111 -5.46 9.30 2.58
N GLY A 112 -4.20 9.07 2.21
CA GLY A 112 -3.62 9.54 0.97
C GLY A 112 -2.24 8.95 0.70
N PRO A 113 -1.51 9.48 -0.30
CA PRO A 113 -0.27 8.91 -0.79
C PRO A 113 0.98 9.28 0.03
N LEU A 114 0.84 10.10 1.07
CA LEU A 114 1.97 10.58 1.86
C LEU A 114 2.02 9.95 3.25
N ASN A 115 3.24 9.82 3.77
CA ASN A 115 3.49 9.32 5.12
C ASN A 115 2.87 10.28 6.16
N PRO A 116 2.09 9.77 7.14
CA PRO A 116 1.50 10.60 8.19
C PRO A 116 2.50 11.43 9.01
N ASN A 117 3.77 11.02 9.07
CA ASN A 117 4.84 11.75 9.74
C ASN A 117 5.53 12.79 8.83
N SER A 118 5.14 12.87 7.55
CA SER A 118 5.71 13.87 6.63
C SER A 118 5.23 15.28 7.01
N TRP A 119 6.13 16.26 6.92
CA TRP A 119 5.81 17.67 7.09
C TRP A 119 4.81 18.23 6.08
N THR A 120 4.59 17.49 4.97
CA THR A 120 3.62 17.82 3.93
C THR A 120 2.32 17.01 4.04
N TYR A 121 2.15 16.20 5.09
CA TYR A 121 0.94 15.39 5.23
C TYR A 121 -0.30 16.23 5.50
N ASN A 122 -1.34 16.03 4.70
CA ASN A 122 -2.63 16.71 4.84
C ASN A 122 -3.67 15.74 5.42
N ASN A 123 -3.99 15.90 6.71
CA ASN A 123 -5.02 15.10 7.39
C ASN A 123 -6.46 15.62 7.16
N GLN A 124 -6.62 16.70 6.40
CA GLN A 124 -7.94 17.29 6.08
C GLN A 124 -8.50 16.82 4.73
N VAL A 125 -7.85 15.85 4.10
CA VAL A 125 -8.39 15.22 2.89
C VAL A 125 -9.66 14.43 3.20
N LYS A 126 -10.47 14.17 2.19
CA LYS A 126 -11.72 13.42 2.32
C LYS A 126 -11.42 11.97 2.80
N PRO A 127 -11.95 11.53 3.94
CA PRO A 127 -11.55 10.25 4.52
C PRO A 127 -12.14 9.03 3.81
N TYR A 128 -13.23 9.17 3.05
CA TYR A 128 -13.96 8.05 2.43
C TYR A 128 -14.28 6.93 3.42
N ASP A 129 -14.79 7.28 4.60
CA ASP A 129 -15.23 6.32 5.59
C ASP A 129 -16.32 5.42 5.01
N TYR A 130 -16.37 4.17 5.48
CA TYR A 130 -17.35 3.21 5.00
C TYR A 130 -18.77 3.76 5.08
N ASN A 131 -19.46 3.80 3.96
CA ASN A 131 -20.85 4.25 3.88
C ASN A 131 -21.54 3.58 2.69
N LEU A 132 -22.19 2.45 2.97
CA LEU A 132 -22.86 1.66 1.93
C LEU A 132 -24.01 2.42 1.27
N GLN A 133 -24.76 3.26 2.02
CA GLN A 133 -25.86 4.02 1.43
C GLN A 133 -25.32 5.04 0.44
N LYS A 134 -24.32 5.83 0.83
CA LYS A 134 -23.68 6.79 -0.06
C LYS A 134 -23.03 6.13 -1.28
N ALA A 135 -22.47 4.92 -1.11
CA ALA A 135 -21.94 4.15 -2.22
C ALA A 135 -23.04 3.77 -3.24
N LYS A 136 -24.22 3.38 -2.77
CA LYS A 136 -25.39 3.11 -3.62
C LYS A 136 -25.87 4.34 -4.35
N ASP A 137 -26.02 5.46 -3.65
CA ASP A 137 -26.47 6.74 -4.24
C ASP A 137 -25.50 7.18 -5.37
N LEU A 138 -24.19 7.06 -5.15
CA LEU A 138 -23.17 7.38 -6.15
C LEU A 138 -23.16 6.38 -7.32
N LEU A 139 -23.44 5.10 -7.06
CA LEU A 139 -23.56 4.10 -8.13
C LEU A 139 -24.75 4.45 -9.05
N GLU A 140 -25.91 4.80 -8.49
CA GLU A 140 -27.06 5.27 -9.26
C GLU A 140 -26.73 6.53 -10.06
N GLU A 141 -26.06 7.51 -9.44
CA GLU A 141 -25.61 8.74 -10.10
C GLU A 141 -24.66 8.47 -11.26
N SER A 142 -23.82 7.45 -11.17
CA SER A 142 -22.91 7.05 -12.24
C SER A 142 -23.62 6.51 -13.49
N LYS A 143 -24.87 6.08 -13.37
CA LYS A 143 -25.71 5.47 -14.43
C LYS A 143 -25.12 4.21 -15.02
N LEU A 144 -24.16 3.59 -14.37
CA LEU A 144 -23.57 2.32 -14.78
C LEU A 144 -24.45 1.17 -14.27
N THR A 145 -24.77 0.24 -15.15
CA THR A 145 -25.59 -0.95 -14.88
C THR A 145 -24.84 -2.20 -15.32
N GLU A 146 -25.11 -3.32 -14.66
CA GLU A 146 -24.52 -4.63 -15.00
C GLU A 146 -22.97 -4.61 -15.05
N VAL A 147 -22.34 -3.88 -14.13
CA VAL A 147 -20.89 -3.73 -14.09
C VAL A 147 -20.22 -4.98 -13.55
N GLU A 148 -19.23 -5.45 -14.26
CA GLU A 148 -18.29 -6.48 -13.82
C GLU A 148 -16.92 -5.84 -13.61
N ILE A 149 -16.25 -6.16 -12.48
CA ILE A 149 -14.91 -5.67 -12.15
C ILE A 149 -13.99 -6.85 -11.82
N GLU A 150 -12.85 -6.90 -12.47
CA GLU A 150 -11.74 -7.76 -12.06
C GLU A 150 -10.85 -6.99 -11.07
N LEU A 151 -10.75 -7.51 -9.84
CA LEU A 151 -9.81 -7.04 -8.83
C LEU A 151 -8.55 -7.91 -8.89
N THR A 152 -7.50 -7.37 -9.48
CA THR A 152 -6.18 -8.00 -9.52
C THR A 152 -5.48 -7.78 -8.18
N THR A 153 -4.74 -8.78 -7.70
CA THR A 153 -3.98 -8.68 -6.45
C THR A 153 -2.80 -9.64 -6.42
N THR A 154 -1.92 -9.48 -5.44
CA THR A 154 -0.86 -10.45 -5.11
C THR A 154 -1.36 -11.49 -4.09
N PHE A 155 -0.63 -12.59 -3.97
CA PHE A 155 -1.01 -13.63 -3.01
C PHE A 155 -1.09 -13.12 -1.57
N SER A 156 -0.17 -12.26 -1.16
CA SER A 156 -0.14 -11.67 0.20
C SER A 156 -1.35 -10.79 0.52
N GLN A 157 -1.98 -10.18 -0.49
CA GLN A 157 -3.14 -9.30 -0.32
C GLN A 157 -4.48 -10.02 -0.62
N LEU A 158 -4.45 -11.32 -0.95
CA LEU A 158 -5.67 -12.08 -1.30
C LEU A 158 -6.77 -12.02 -0.24
N PRO A 159 -6.48 -12.14 1.09
CA PRO A 159 -7.52 -12.04 2.11
C PRO A 159 -8.25 -10.70 2.10
N PHE A 160 -7.55 -9.60 1.81
CA PHE A 160 -8.16 -8.27 1.69
C PHE A 160 -8.95 -8.13 0.38
N ALA A 161 -8.44 -8.69 -0.71
CA ALA A 161 -9.15 -8.67 -1.99
C ALA A 161 -10.50 -9.39 -1.92
N GLU A 162 -10.61 -10.52 -1.21
CA GLU A 162 -11.87 -11.22 -1.01
C GLU A 162 -12.86 -10.37 -0.17
N LYS A 163 -12.40 -9.67 0.87
CA LYS A 163 -13.25 -8.74 1.64
C LYS A 163 -13.74 -7.56 0.78
N ILE A 164 -12.89 -7.02 -0.10
CA ILE A 164 -13.28 -5.96 -1.03
C ILE A 164 -14.30 -6.47 -2.03
N LYS A 165 -14.10 -7.65 -2.59
CA LYS A 165 -15.07 -8.33 -3.46
C LYS A 165 -16.44 -8.46 -2.79
N GLU A 166 -16.50 -8.97 -1.56
CA GLU A 166 -17.73 -9.06 -0.78
C GLU A 166 -18.40 -7.68 -0.60
N SER A 167 -17.60 -6.65 -0.35
CA SER A 167 -18.08 -5.28 -0.19
C SER A 167 -18.70 -4.74 -1.47
N TRP A 168 -18.06 -4.95 -2.62
CA TRP A 168 -18.59 -4.54 -3.92
C TRP A 168 -19.79 -5.37 -4.36
N GLN A 169 -19.85 -6.65 -3.99
CA GLN A 169 -21.04 -7.48 -4.21
C GLN A 169 -22.28 -6.97 -3.45
N LYS A 170 -22.11 -6.34 -2.27
CA LYS A 170 -23.21 -5.66 -1.55
C LYS A 170 -23.79 -4.45 -2.31
N LEU A 171 -23.04 -3.90 -3.28
CA LEU A 171 -23.51 -2.90 -4.23
C LEU A 171 -24.19 -3.51 -5.48
N GLY A 172 -24.17 -4.83 -5.64
CA GLY A 172 -24.66 -5.51 -6.85
C GLY A 172 -23.61 -5.57 -7.97
N ILE A 173 -22.34 -5.25 -7.69
CA ILE A 173 -21.27 -5.30 -8.68
C ILE A 173 -20.69 -6.71 -8.71
N LYS A 174 -20.70 -7.34 -9.88
CA LYS A 174 -20.08 -8.65 -10.09
C LYS A 174 -18.56 -8.48 -10.05
N THR A 175 -17.92 -9.09 -9.05
CA THR A 175 -16.48 -8.94 -8.82
C THR A 175 -15.78 -10.29 -8.88
N THR A 176 -14.70 -10.36 -9.67
CA THR A 176 -13.78 -11.50 -9.70
C THR A 176 -12.43 -11.10 -9.16
N VAL A 177 -11.71 -12.04 -8.53
CA VAL A 177 -10.35 -11.80 -8.02
C VAL A 177 -9.36 -12.55 -8.87
N ARG A 178 -8.35 -11.83 -9.41
CA ARG A 178 -7.22 -12.39 -10.16
C ARG A 178 -5.95 -12.26 -9.35
N VAL A 179 -5.30 -13.38 -9.03
CA VAL A 179 -4.02 -13.39 -8.29
C VAL A 179 -2.85 -13.48 -9.26
N ILE A 180 -1.86 -12.63 -9.04
CA ILE A 180 -0.64 -12.53 -9.86
C ILE A 180 0.61 -12.55 -8.98
N SER A 181 1.76 -12.88 -9.59
CA SER A 181 3.07 -12.91 -8.92
C SER A 181 3.99 -11.75 -9.28
N ALA A 182 3.61 -10.92 -10.24
CA ALA A 182 4.40 -9.78 -10.71
C ALA A 182 3.47 -8.58 -10.99
N LEU A 183 4.03 -7.40 -11.19
CA LEU A 183 3.24 -6.21 -11.57
C LEU A 183 2.48 -6.51 -12.89
N PRO A 184 1.14 -6.31 -12.93
CA PRO A 184 0.35 -6.60 -14.12
C PRO A 184 0.63 -5.57 -15.23
N GLU A 185 0.64 -6.05 -16.47
CA GLU A 185 0.70 -5.15 -17.65
C GLU A 185 -0.64 -4.43 -17.84
N ASP A 186 -1.75 -5.10 -17.49
CA ASP A 186 -3.11 -4.58 -17.56
C ASP A 186 -3.93 -4.99 -16.32
N PHE A 187 -4.85 -4.14 -15.93
CA PHE A 187 -5.81 -4.39 -14.85
C PHE A 187 -6.98 -3.40 -14.94
N GLN A 188 -8.11 -3.75 -14.35
CA GLN A 188 -9.19 -2.81 -14.06
C GLN A 188 -8.99 -2.16 -12.69
N ALA A 189 -8.99 -2.96 -11.63
CA ALA A 189 -8.65 -2.54 -10.27
C ALA A 189 -7.50 -3.41 -9.75
N PHE A 190 -6.50 -2.78 -9.07
CA PHE A 190 -5.33 -3.49 -8.56
C PHE A 190 -5.12 -3.18 -7.08
N LEU A 191 -5.29 -4.20 -6.24
CA LEU A 191 -4.98 -4.11 -4.81
C LEU A 191 -3.50 -4.44 -4.59
N ALA A 192 -2.74 -3.45 -4.15
CA ALA A 192 -1.32 -3.60 -3.90
C ALA A 192 -0.83 -2.70 -2.78
N SER A 193 0.35 -3.04 -2.25
CA SER A 193 1.15 -2.17 -1.38
C SER A 193 2.04 -1.28 -2.23
N GLN A 194 2.19 -0.02 -1.82
CA GLN A 194 3.05 0.98 -2.44
C GLN A 194 3.95 1.62 -1.38
N GLU A 195 5.24 1.64 -1.64
CA GLU A 195 6.20 2.39 -0.81
C GLU A 195 6.02 3.90 -0.99
N ILE A 196 6.15 4.64 0.10
CA ILE A 196 6.10 6.10 0.12
C ILE A 196 7.52 6.62 0.16
N PRO A 197 7.97 7.39 -0.83
CA PRO A 197 9.29 8.03 -0.79
C PRO A 197 9.48 8.89 0.47
N ALA A 198 10.70 8.91 1.02
CA ALA A 198 11.03 9.75 2.18
C ALA A 198 10.90 11.25 1.87
N ASP A 199 11.27 11.69 0.65
CA ASP A 199 10.92 13.01 0.15
C ASP A 199 9.46 12.99 -0.33
N PRO A 200 8.65 14.05 -0.06
CA PRO A 200 7.25 14.10 -0.48
C PRO A 200 7.04 14.20 -1.99
N ASP A 201 8.10 14.12 -2.80
CA ASP A 201 8.01 14.16 -4.25
C ASP A 201 7.24 12.94 -4.81
N GLN A 202 6.04 13.20 -5.27
CA GLN A 202 5.12 12.21 -5.81
C GLN A 202 5.05 12.21 -7.35
N TYR A 203 5.95 12.96 -8.00
CA TYR A 203 5.96 13.15 -9.45
C TYR A 203 6.01 11.81 -10.22
N THR A 204 6.93 10.92 -9.84
CA THR A 204 7.12 9.63 -10.52
C THR A 204 5.93 8.69 -10.41
N LEU A 205 5.09 8.87 -9.39
CA LEU A 205 3.94 7.99 -9.09
C LEU A 205 2.61 8.53 -9.63
N TRP A 206 2.46 9.86 -9.76
CA TRP A 206 1.15 10.45 -10.07
C TRP A 206 1.13 11.43 -11.25
N HIS A 207 2.28 11.88 -11.75
CA HIS A 207 2.30 12.75 -12.93
C HIS A 207 1.90 11.97 -14.20
N SER A 208 1.06 12.56 -15.04
CA SER A 208 0.43 11.88 -16.19
C SER A 208 1.41 11.30 -17.21
N THR A 209 2.64 11.86 -17.30
CA THR A 209 3.68 11.40 -18.25
C THR A 209 4.57 10.29 -17.69
N GLN A 210 4.40 9.92 -16.43
CA GLN A 210 5.31 8.97 -15.78
C GLN A 210 4.78 7.53 -15.84
N ASN A 211 5.68 6.58 -16.12
CA ASN A 211 5.34 5.14 -16.14
C ASN A 211 4.95 4.60 -14.75
N GLY A 212 5.40 5.23 -13.67
CA GLY A 212 5.00 4.88 -12.30
C GLY A 212 3.54 5.23 -11.99
N ASN A 213 2.89 6.06 -12.80
CA ASN A 213 1.46 6.32 -12.72
C ASN A 213 0.67 5.15 -13.33
N ILE A 214 0.60 4.06 -12.60
CA ILE A 214 -0.05 2.82 -13.06
C ILE A 214 -1.57 2.97 -13.26
N THR A 215 -2.19 3.98 -12.63
CA THR A 215 -3.64 4.25 -12.78
C THR A 215 -4.00 4.90 -14.11
N GLY A 216 -3.03 5.42 -14.84
CA GLY A 216 -3.26 6.22 -16.04
C GLY A 216 -4.01 7.52 -15.78
N TYR A 217 -4.13 7.93 -14.50
CA TYR A 217 -4.78 9.18 -14.10
C TYR A 217 -4.10 10.38 -14.76
N ASN A 218 -4.90 11.29 -15.28
CA ASN A 218 -4.43 12.48 -15.99
C ASN A 218 -5.29 13.68 -15.60
N ASP A 219 -4.70 14.58 -14.83
CA ASP A 219 -5.29 15.88 -14.48
C ASP A 219 -4.19 16.95 -14.55
N PRO A 220 -4.34 17.96 -15.42
CA PRO A 220 -3.36 19.04 -15.57
C PRO A 220 -3.05 19.83 -14.29
N ARG A 221 -4.01 19.88 -13.34
CA ARG A 221 -3.79 20.56 -12.05
C ARG A 221 -2.82 19.77 -11.18
N ILE A 222 -2.96 18.43 -11.17
CA ILE A 222 -2.06 17.54 -10.45
C ILE A 222 -0.66 17.62 -11.05
N ASP A 223 -0.54 17.56 -12.37
CA ASP A 223 0.75 17.68 -13.06
C ASP A 223 1.44 19.01 -12.72
N GLN A 224 0.70 20.12 -12.79
CA GLN A 224 1.22 21.45 -12.46
C GLN A 224 1.65 21.57 -10.98
N LEU A 225 0.88 21.00 -10.05
CA LEU A 225 1.21 21.01 -8.63
C LEU A 225 2.50 20.23 -8.36
N LEU A 226 2.65 19.03 -8.95
CA LEU A 226 3.84 18.20 -8.81
C LEU A 226 5.07 18.87 -9.42
N GLU A 227 4.95 19.44 -10.62
CA GLU A 227 6.05 20.18 -11.26
C GLU A 227 6.48 21.40 -10.47
N SER A 228 5.51 22.18 -9.98
CA SER A 228 5.81 23.40 -9.22
C SER A 228 6.40 23.08 -7.87
N ALA A 229 5.91 22.06 -7.16
CA ALA A 229 6.45 21.64 -5.87
C ALA A 229 7.92 21.23 -5.95
N ARG A 230 8.35 20.60 -7.05
CA ARG A 230 9.77 20.25 -7.30
C ARG A 230 10.68 21.47 -7.49
N LYS A 231 10.13 22.57 -7.98
CA LYS A 231 10.86 23.82 -8.26
C LYS A 231 10.85 24.79 -7.07
N THR A 232 9.97 24.58 -6.10
CA THR A 232 9.80 25.49 -4.95
C THR A 232 10.77 25.14 -3.85
N LEU A 233 11.61 26.10 -3.47
CA LEU A 233 12.62 25.97 -2.40
C LEU A 233 12.08 26.39 -1.02
N ASP A 234 11.11 27.31 -0.99
CA ASP A 234 10.43 27.68 0.24
C ASP A 234 9.56 26.53 0.76
N LEU A 235 9.79 26.11 2.00
CA LEU A 235 9.16 24.93 2.57
C LEU A 235 7.67 25.10 2.81
N GLU A 236 7.21 26.29 3.23
CA GLU A 236 5.79 26.52 3.47
C GLU A 236 5.03 26.58 2.15
N GLU A 237 5.56 27.27 1.15
CA GLU A 237 4.95 27.29 -0.19
C GLU A 237 4.93 25.89 -0.82
N ARG A 238 6.01 25.11 -0.64
CA ARG A 238 6.08 23.71 -1.12
C ARG A 238 5.05 22.84 -0.41
N LYS A 239 4.85 23.02 0.89
CA LYS A 239 3.85 22.32 1.70
C LYS A 239 2.43 22.58 1.20
N GLU A 240 2.08 23.83 0.92
CA GLU A 240 0.76 24.19 0.38
C GLU A 240 0.49 23.45 -0.94
N LYS A 241 1.47 23.37 -1.82
CA LYS A 241 1.32 22.64 -3.09
C LYS A 241 1.04 21.15 -2.87
N TYR A 242 1.72 20.50 -1.90
CA TYR A 242 1.44 19.11 -1.57
C TYR A 242 0.12 18.93 -0.81
N PHE A 243 -0.35 19.92 -0.06
CA PHE A 243 -1.68 19.89 0.55
C PHE A 243 -2.77 19.91 -0.52
N ASP A 244 -2.64 20.79 -1.51
CA ASP A 244 -3.57 20.84 -2.64
C ASP A 244 -3.49 19.59 -3.52
N PHE A 245 -2.28 19.09 -3.79
CA PHE A 245 -2.09 17.83 -4.50
C PHE A 245 -2.86 16.69 -3.83
N GLN A 246 -2.68 16.48 -2.53
CA GLN A 246 -3.38 15.42 -1.80
C GLN A 246 -4.90 15.62 -1.85
N ARG A 247 -5.37 16.84 -1.66
CA ARG A 247 -6.80 17.17 -1.67
C ARG A 247 -7.44 16.81 -3.01
N PHE A 248 -6.83 17.21 -4.13
CA PHE A 248 -7.37 16.92 -5.46
C PHE A 248 -7.24 15.43 -5.82
N LEU A 249 -6.08 14.82 -5.57
CA LEU A 249 -5.87 13.40 -5.86
C LEU A 249 -6.87 12.51 -5.10
N VAL A 250 -7.03 12.74 -3.80
CA VAL A 250 -7.95 11.97 -2.97
C VAL A 250 -9.40 12.21 -3.39
N GLU A 251 -9.77 13.44 -3.74
CA GLU A 251 -11.14 13.74 -4.22
C GLU A 251 -11.45 13.05 -5.55
N ASP A 252 -10.48 12.94 -6.46
CA ASP A 252 -10.67 12.34 -7.78
C ASP A 252 -10.55 10.81 -7.77
N VAL A 253 -10.03 10.25 -6.67
CA VAL A 253 -9.97 8.80 -6.40
C VAL A 253 -9.38 7.97 -7.54
N PRO A 254 -8.17 8.25 -8.04
CA PRO A 254 -7.48 7.28 -8.89
C PRO A 254 -7.03 6.06 -8.10
N ALA A 255 -6.96 6.18 -6.77
CA ALA A 255 -6.75 5.07 -5.86
C ALA A 255 -7.59 5.22 -4.58
N ALA A 256 -8.12 4.11 -4.07
CA ALA A 256 -8.71 4.04 -2.74
C ALA A 256 -7.61 3.69 -1.73
N PHE A 257 -7.13 4.67 -0.97
CA PHE A 257 -6.18 4.44 0.10
C PHE A 257 -6.87 3.73 1.27
N LEU A 258 -6.28 2.63 1.76
CA LEU A 258 -6.92 1.76 2.74
C LEU A 258 -6.21 1.84 4.09
N PHE A 259 -4.99 1.33 4.16
CA PHE A 259 -4.26 1.25 5.42
C PHE A 259 -2.74 1.22 5.21
N HIS A 260 -2.02 1.54 6.28
CA HIS A 260 -0.60 1.28 6.43
C HIS A 260 -0.42 -0.13 6.97
N PRO A 261 0.42 -0.99 6.35
CA PRO A 261 0.56 -2.37 6.79
C PRO A 261 1.23 -2.46 8.16
N THR A 262 0.78 -3.42 8.97
CA THR A 262 1.46 -3.82 10.19
C THR A 262 2.24 -5.09 9.90
N VAL A 263 3.52 -5.09 10.24
CA VAL A 263 4.37 -6.28 10.26
C VAL A 263 4.73 -6.63 11.70
N TYR A 264 5.25 -7.80 11.91
CA TYR A 264 5.55 -8.29 13.24
C TYR A 264 6.99 -8.77 13.32
N THR A 265 7.63 -8.43 14.44
CA THR A 265 8.87 -9.05 14.88
C THR A 265 8.53 -10.11 15.92
N ILE A 266 9.04 -11.33 15.73
CA ILE A 266 8.80 -12.47 16.60
C ILE A 266 10.14 -12.93 17.15
N SER A 267 10.28 -12.95 18.48
CA SER A 267 11.52 -13.36 19.17
C SER A 267 11.24 -14.37 20.28
N ARG A 268 12.29 -15.10 20.67
CA ARG A 268 12.28 -16.06 21.78
C ARG A 268 12.65 -15.41 23.09
#